data_f850ed14063466b885bc7c20afc4f48f
#
_entry.id   f850ed14063466b885bc7c20afc4f48f
#
_cell.length_a   1.000
_cell.length_b   1.000
_cell.length_c   1.000
_cell.angle_alpha   90.00
_cell.angle_beta   90.00
_cell.angle_gamma   90.00
#
_symmetry.space_group_name_H-M   'P 1'
#
loop_
_entity.id
_entity.type
_entity.pdbx_description
1 polymer ?
#
loop_
_entity_poly.entity_id
_entity_poly.type
_entity_poly.pdbx_seq_one_letter_code
_entity_poly.pdbx_strand_id
1 'polypeptide(L)'
;KERFDRFEEACQVLKGLLSQETTTFDGTYYQLTDARNEPKGPQQPHPPICIGGSGEKRTLRITAQYADHWNFVGGPPEEFARKRDVLAAHCADVGRDPKEITLSAHIRLGEDRNYRRVIEDAIALGAEGLDLAIIYLPPPYDPAVLEPLADTIAASGLLSSKD
;
A
#
# COMPACT_ATOMS: atom_id res chain seq x y z
N LYS A 1 18.41 3.99 12.37
CA LYS A 1 19.14 3.33 11.28
C LYS A 1 18.83 1.83 11.26
N GLU A 2 19.14 1.09 12.31
CA GLU A 2 18.95 -0.35 12.44
C GLU A 2 17.56 -0.87 12.05
N ARG A 3 16.47 -0.19 12.50
CA ARG A 3 15.08 -0.58 12.15
C ARG A 3 14.85 -0.70 10.64
N PHE A 4 15.42 0.21 9.86
CA PHE A 4 15.28 0.18 8.41
C PHE A 4 16.19 -0.86 7.75
N ASP A 5 17.37 -1.11 8.33
CA ASP A 5 18.27 -2.14 7.82
C ASP A 5 17.63 -3.53 8.03
N ARG A 6 17.05 -3.78 9.21
CA ARG A 6 16.21 -4.98 9.48
C ARG A 6 15.01 -5.09 8.56
N PHE A 7 14.33 -3.98 8.30
CA PHE A 7 13.16 -3.96 7.44
C PHE A 7 13.50 -4.32 6.00
N GLU A 8 14.60 -3.82 5.47
CA GLU A 8 15.07 -4.13 4.12
C GLU A 8 15.44 -5.61 3.97
N GLU A 9 16.17 -6.18 4.93
CA GLU A 9 16.45 -7.63 4.95
C GLU A 9 15.17 -8.45 5.10
N ALA A 10 14.21 -8.02 5.94
CA ALA A 10 12.93 -8.69 6.09
C ALA A 10 12.13 -8.74 4.77
N CYS A 11 12.15 -7.66 3.98
CA CYS A 11 11.50 -7.64 2.67
C CYS A 11 12.13 -8.65 1.70
N GLN A 12 13.45 -8.79 1.71
CA GLN A 12 14.16 -9.78 0.89
C GLN A 12 13.79 -11.20 1.30
N VAL A 13 13.83 -11.48 2.59
CA VAL A 13 13.48 -12.79 3.16
C VAL A 13 12.02 -13.15 2.83
N LEU A 14 11.09 -12.22 3.05
CA LEU A 14 9.67 -12.45 2.77
C LEU A 14 9.43 -12.71 1.29
N LYS A 15 10.04 -11.92 0.41
CA LYS A 15 9.90 -12.13 -1.04
C LYS A 15 10.43 -13.51 -1.47
N GLY A 16 11.58 -13.91 -0.94
CA GLY A 16 12.13 -15.25 -1.18
C GLY A 16 11.19 -16.35 -0.70
N LEU A 17 10.80 -16.33 0.57
CA LEU A 17 9.92 -17.34 1.17
C LEU A 17 8.55 -17.44 0.48
N LEU A 18 8.02 -16.34 -0.03
CA LEU A 18 6.72 -16.33 -0.71
C LEU A 18 6.79 -16.84 -2.15
N SER A 19 7.93 -16.64 -2.86
CA SER A 19 8.03 -16.90 -4.30
C SER A 19 8.92 -18.09 -4.68
N GLN A 20 9.88 -18.48 -3.83
CA GLN A 20 10.86 -19.54 -4.13
C GLN A 20 10.50 -20.85 -3.41
N GLU A 21 10.90 -21.99 -3.98
CA GLU A 21 10.74 -23.30 -3.32
C GLU A 21 11.54 -23.37 -2.02
N THR A 22 12.79 -22.92 -2.05
CA THR A 22 13.65 -22.77 -0.88
C THR A 22 14.29 -21.39 -0.88
N THR A 23 14.53 -20.84 0.28
CA THR A 23 15.14 -19.53 0.47
C THR A 23 16.36 -19.67 1.38
N THR A 24 17.52 -19.29 0.87
CA THR A 24 18.74 -19.11 1.67
C THR A 24 19.08 -17.62 1.68
N PHE A 25 19.34 -17.07 2.86
CA PHE A 25 19.66 -15.67 3.06
C PHE A 25 20.67 -15.55 4.21
N ASP A 26 21.79 -14.89 3.97
CA ASP A 26 22.84 -14.65 4.96
C ASP A 26 23.01 -13.14 5.17
N GLY A 27 22.11 -12.58 6.00
CA GLY A 27 22.10 -11.16 6.33
C GLY A 27 22.69 -10.86 7.71
N THR A 28 22.70 -9.59 8.05
CA THR A 28 23.13 -9.13 9.37
C THR A 28 22.11 -9.47 10.45
N TYR A 29 20.82 -9.40 10.13
CA TYR A 29 19.71 -9.54 11.08
C TYR A 29 18.92 -10.83 10.88
N TYR A 30 18.92 -11.39 9.68
CA TYR A 30 18.22 -12.62 9.35
C TYR A 30 19.17 -13.59 8.66
N GLN A 31 19.10 -14.85 9.06
CA GLN A 31 19.88 -15.94 8.47
C GLN A 31 18.97 -17.13 8.24
N LEU A 32 18.88 -17.59 7.01
CA LEU A 32 18.07 -18.72 6.60
C LEU A 32 18.91 -19.65 5.73
N THR A 33 18.75 -20.95 5.94
CA THR A 33 19.36 -21.99 5.09
C THR A 33 18.26 -22.93 4.63
N ASP A 34 18.05 -23.01 3.32
CA ASP A 34 17.06 -23.88 2.67
C ASP A 34 15.65 -23.81 3.31
N ALA A 35 15.31 -22.62 3.81
CA ALA A 35 14.04 -22.39 4.47
C ALA A 35 12.87 -22.52 3.48
N ARG A 36 11.79 -23.18 3.92
CA ARG A 36 10.58 -23.42 3.11
C ARG A 36 9.38 -22.74 3.72
N ASN A 37 8.51 -22.27 2.84
CA ASN A 37 7.18 -21.79 3.19
C ASN A 37 6.14 -22.57 2.39
N GLU A 38 5.57 -23.63 2.98
CA GLU A 38 4.62 -24.52 2.34
C GLU A 38 3.42 -24.82 3.26
N PRO A 39 2.20 -24.92 2.70
CA PRO A 39 1.88 -24.76 1.26
C PRO A 39 1.94 -23.30 0.81
N LYS A 40 2.30 -23.07 -0.46
CA LYS A 40 2.13 -21.75 -1.09
C LYS A 40 0.66 -21.38 -1.20
N GLY A 41 0.36 -20.10 -1.11
CA GLY A 41 -0.99 -19.59 -1.37
C GLY A 41 -1.40 -19.71 -2.86
N PRO A 42 -2.70 -19.51 -3.16
CA PRO A 42 -3.19 -19.58 -4.54
C PRO A 42 -2.73 -18.41 -5.42
N GLN A 43 -2.25 -17.34 -4.83
CA GLN A 43 -1.81 -16.13 -5.55
C GLN A 43 -0.43 -16.35 -6.17
N GLN A 44 -0.29 -16.00 -7.46
CA GLN A 44 0.95 -16.15 -8.20
C GLN A 44 1.48 -14.78 -8.66
N PRO A 45 2.81 -14.53 -8.57
CA PRO A 45 3.87 -15.40 -8.01
C PRO A 45 3.85 -15.50 -6.49
N HIS A 46 3.15 -14.61 -5.80
CA HIS A 46 2.97 -14.56 -4.34
C HIS A 46 1.83 -13.58 -3.98
N PRO A 47 1.31 -13.60 -2.75
CA PRO A 47 0.43 -12.55 -2.27
C PRO A 47 1.09 -11.18 -2.37
N PRO A 48 0.36 -10.11 -2.80
CA PRO A 48 0.94 -8.79 -2.93
C PRO A 48 1.56 -8.29 -1.62
N ILE A 49 2.81 -7.83 -1.68
CA ILE A 49 3.52 -7.25 -0.55
C ILE A 49 3.15 -5.78 -0.44
N CYS A 50 2.44 -5.40 0.63
CA CYS A 50 2.09 -4.02 0.91
C CYS A 50 3.10 -3.39 1.87
N ILE A 51 3.65 -2.24 1.49
CA ILE A 51 4.52 -1.44 2.35
C ILE A 51 3.86 -0.08 2.62
N GLY A 52 3.65 0.23 3.91
CA GLY A 52 3.13 1.51 4.37
C GLY A 52 4.22 2.48 4.78
N GLY A 53 3.92 3.77 4.61
CA GLY A 53 4.78 4.86 5.08
C GLY A 53 5.26 5.78 3.96
N SER A 54 5.72 6.97 4.36
CA SER A 54 6.01 8.09 3.45
C SER A 54 7.45 8.61 3.56
N GLY A 55 8.35 7.85 4.17
CA GLY A 55 9.76 8.21 4.33
C GLY A 55 10.53 8.16 3.01
N GLU A 56 10.86 9.34 2.45
CA GLU A 56 11.39 9.49 1.11
C GLU A 56 12.71 8.76 0.87
N LYS A 57 13.64 8.83 1.84
CA LYS A 57 15.00 8.31 1.64
C LYS A 57 15.12 6.78 1.74
N ARG A 58 14.27 6.14 2.55
CA ARG A 58 14.41 4.71 2.83
C ARG A 58 13.12 3.94 2.59
N THR A 59 11.97 4.37 3.16
CA THR A 59 10.72 3.63 2.99
C THR A 59 10.34 3.54 1.53
N LEU A 60 10.29 4.68 0.81
CA LEU A 60 9.90 4.68 -0.60
C LEU A 60 10.92 3.96 -1.50
N ARG A 61 12.22 4.00 -1.16
CA ARG A 61 13.23 3.21 -1.86
C ARG A 61 13.01 1.70 -1.68
N ILE A 62 12.74 1.24 -0.46
CA ILE A 62 12.43 -0.16 -0.17
C ILE A 62 11.12 -0.57 -0.85
N THR A 63 10.11 0.32 -0.84
CA THR A 63 8.85 0.12 -1.56
C THR A 63 9.08 -0.10 -3.05
N ALA A 64 9.88 0.74 -3.71
CA ALA A 64 10.22 0.60 -5.13
C ALA A 64 10.88 -0.75 -5.45
N GLN A 65 11.69 -1.29 -4.54
CA GLN A 65 12.41 -2.56 -4.74
C GLN A 65 11.55 -3.80 -4.49
N TYR A 66 10.66 -3.78 -3.50
CA TYR A 66 10.05 -5.00 -2.97
C TYR A 66 8.53 -5.02 -2.95
N ALA A 67 7.84 -3.86 -2.96
CA ALA A 67 6.40 -3.81 -2.79
C ALA A 67 5.64 -3.95 -4.10
N ASP A 68 4.49 -4.62 -4.03
CA ASP A 68 3.47 -4.62 -5.08
C ASP A 68 2.38 -3.56 -4.79
N HIS A 69 2.39 -3.04 -3.56
CA HIS A 69 1.42 -2.08 -3.08
C HIS A 69 2.06 -1.09 -2.11
N TRP A 70 1.95 0.20 -2.39
CA TRP A 70 2.33 1.26 -1.47
C TRP A 70 1.12 1.84 -0.78
N ASN A 71 1.15 1.91 0.55
CA ASN A 71 0.11 2.55 1.33
C ASN A 71 0.58 3.89 1.90
N PHE A 72 -0.03 4.98 1.40
CA PHE A 72 0.13 6.31 1.95
C PHE A 72 -0.69 6.45 3.23
N VAL A 73 -0.04 6.83 4.33
CA VAL A 73 -0.67 6.84 5.65
C VAL A 73 -1.70 7.96 5.87
N GLY A 74 -1.91 8.80 4.86
CA GLY A 74 -2.84 9.92 4.87
C GLY A 74 -2.14 11.26 4.84
N GLY A 75 -2.86 12.26 4.39
CA GLY A 75 -2.40 13.64 4.19
C GLY A 75 -3.13 14.27 3.01
N PRO A 76 -2.84 15.53 2.71
CA PRO A 76 -3.49 16.24 1.61
C PRO A 76 -3.01 15.71 0.24
N PRO A 77 -3.82 15.88 -0.84
CA PRO A 77 -3.52 15.36 -2.18
C PRO A 77 -2.16 15.79 -2.72
N GLU A 78 -1.75 17.02 -2.49
CA GLU A 78 -0.44 17.54 -2.93
C GLU A 78 0.74 16.85 -2.23
N GLU A 79 0.58 16.40 -0.99
CA GLU A 79 1.59 15.60 -0.32
C GLU A 79 1.65 14.19 -0.90
N PHE A 80 0.50 13.59 -1.14
CA PHE A 80 0.43 12.29 -1.83
C PHE A 80 1.12 12.34 -3.18
N ALA A 81 0.79 13.34 -4.04
CA ALA A 81 1.40 13.53 -5.35
C ALA A 81 2.93 13.64 -5.25
N ARG A 82 3.43 14.46 -4.35
CA ARG A 82 4.87 14.62 -4.11
C ARG A 82 5.55 13.31 -3.69
N LYS A 83 4.92 12.51 -2.82
CA LYS A 83 5.47 11.22 -2.37
C LYS A 83 5.42 10.16 -3.47
N ARG A 84 4.34 10.15 -4.27
CA ARG A 84 4.23 9.32 -5.48
C ARG A 84 5.37 9.60 -6.44
N ASP A 85 5.68 10.87 -6.70
CA ASP A 85 6.75 11.26 -7.62
C ASP A 85 8.13 10.83 -7.10
N VAL A 86 8.36 10.90 -5.78
CA VAL A 86 9.58 10.36 -5.15
C VAL A 86 9.65 8.82 -5.29
N LEU A 87 8.53 8.13 -5.12
CA LEU A 87 8.46 6.68 -5.35
C LEU A 87 8.78 6.33 -6.80
N ALA A 88 8.22 7.08 -7.76
CA ALA A 88 8.48 6.88 -9.19
C ALA A 88 9.96 7.10 -9.54
N ALA A 89 10.62 8.09 -8.92
CA ALA A 89 12.06 8.29 -9.09
C ALA A 89 12.87 7.09 -8.57
N HIS A 90 12.53 6.54 -7.39
CA HIS A 90 13.17 5.33 -6.89
C HIS A 90 12.89 4.10 -7.76
N CYS A 91 11.70 3.99 -8.37
CA CYS A 91 11.42 2.94 -9.33
C CYS A 91 12.33 3.04 -10.56
N ALA A 92 12.55 4.25 -11.08
CA ALA A 92 13.48 4.49 -12.19
C ALA A 92 14.93 4.10 -11.84
N ASP A 93 15.37 4.38 -10.60
CA ASP A 93 16.71 3.99 -10.11
C ASP A 93 16.93 2.47 -10.12
N VAL A 94 15.86 1.68 -9.94
CA VAL A 94 15.93 0.21 -9.93
C VAL A 94 15.41 -0.44 -11.22
N GLY A 95 15.07 0.35 -12.24
CA GLY A 95 14.60 -0.13 -13.53
C GLY A 95 13.22 -0.77 -13.50
N ARG A 96 12.33 -0.31 -12.61
CA ARG A 96 10.97 -0.81 -12.43
C ARG A 96 9.93 0.20 -12.93
N ASP A 97 8.87 -0.26 -13.58
CA ASP A 97 7.73 0.59 -13.92
C ASP A 97 6.94 0.93 -12.64
N PRO A 98 6.78 2.20 -12.27
CA PRO A 98 5.99 2.59 -11.10
C PRO A 98 4.51 2.17 -11.20
N LYS A 99 3.98 1.91 -12.38
CA LYS A 99 2.62 1.40 -12.59
C LYS A 99 2.40 -0.04 -12.11
N GLU A 100 3.47 -0.78 -11.83
CA GLU A 100 3.38 -2.11 -11.22
C GLU A 100 3.03 -2.05 -9.73
N ILE A 101 3.03 -0.86 -9.12
CA ILE A 101 2.76 -0.67 -7.70
C ILE A 101 1.37 -0.04 -7.54
N THR A 102 0.45 -0.77 -6.92
CA THR A 102 -0.85 -0.23 -6.51
C THR A 102 -0.67 0.85 -5.46
N LEU A 103 -1.27 2.01 -5.66
CA LEU A 103 -1.20 3.15 -4.75
C LEU A 103 -2.47 3.24 -3.91
N SER A 104 -2.37 3.14 -2.60
CA SER A 104 -3.51 3.35 -1.69
C SER A 104 -3.26 4.43 -0.67
N ALA A 105 -4.36 4.97 -0.12
CA ALA A 105 -4.30 5.92 0.98
C ALA A 105 -5.37 5.63 2.04
N HIS A 106 -5.04 5.99 3.28
CA HIS A 106 -5.99 5.96 4.38
C HIS A 106 -6.82 7.26 4.40
N ILE A 107 -8.13 7.11 4.37
CA ILE A 107 -9.09 8.18 4.57
C ILE A 107 -9.92 7.87 5.82
N ARG A 108 -10.06 8.83 6.72
CA ARG A 108 -10.78 8.60 7.97
C ARG A 108 -12.19 9.17 7.90
N LEU A 109 -13.16 8.32 8.14
CA LEU A 109 -14.50 8.77 8.49
C LEU A 109 -14.47 9.23 9.96
N GLY A 110 -14.71 10.52 10.19
CA GLY A 110 -14.77 11.09 11.54
C GLY A 110 -16.00 10.64 12.32
N GLU A 111 -16.03 10.96 13.61
CA GLU A 111 -17.19 10.72 14.49
C GLU A 111 -18.44 11.50 14.05
N ASP A 112 -18.23 12.61 13.33
CA ASP A 112 -19.28 13.41 12.71
C ASP A 112 -19.98 12.70 11.54
N ARG A 113 -19.47 11.52 11.14
CA ARG A 113 -19.98 10.71 10.02
C ARG A 113 -20.20 11.54 8.73
N ASN A 114 -19.29 12.46 8.44
CA ASN A 114 -19.34 13.26 7.22
C ASN A 114 -18.90 12.42 5.99
N TYR A 115 -19.82 11.59 5.49
CA TYR A 115 -19.59 10.70 4.34
C TYR A 115 -19.19 11.47 3.08
N ARG A 116 -19.81 12.64 2.85
CA ARG A 116 -19.49 13.47 1.68
C ARG A 116 -18.02 13.87 1.66
N ARG A 117 -17.49 14.32 2.79
CA ARG A 117 -16.08 14.71 2.91
C ARG A 117 -15.14 13.55 2.58
N VAL A 118 -15.43 12.35 3.06
CA VAL A 118 -14.64 11.14 2.76
C VAL A 118 -14.58 10.89 1.26
N ILE A 119 -15.70 11.08 0.56
CA ILE A 119 -15.75 10.89 -0.89
C ILE A 119 -15.01 12.03 -1.63
N GLU A 120 -15.16 13.28 -1.19
CA GLU A 120 -14.41 14.41 -1.74
C GLU A 120 -12.90 14.22 -1.60
N ASP A 121 -12.42 13.74 -0.43
CA ASP A 121 -11.01 13.40 -0.20
C ASP A 121 -10.55 12.25 -1.12
N ALA A 122 -11.39 11.22 -1.31
CA ALA A 122 -11.08 10.10 -2.21
C ALA A 122 -10.98 10.56 -3.68
N ILE A 123 -11.89 11.42 -4.13
CA ILE A 123 -11.88 12.00 -5.49
C ILE A 123 -10.62 12.84 -5.68
N ALA A 124 -10.26 13.69 -4.71
CA ALA A 124 -9.10 14.55 -4.78
C ALA A 124 -7.80 13.74 -4.85
N LEU A 125 -7.67 12.68 -4.06
CA LEU A 125 -6.53 11.75 -4.13
C LEU A 125 -6.53 10.95 -5.44
N GLY A 126 -7.71 10.53 -5.93
CA GLY A 126 -7.87 9.85 -7.22
C GLY A 126 -7.41 10.71 -8.40
N ALA A 127 -7.66 12.02 -8.37
CA ALA A 127 -7.16 12.97 -9.37
C ALA A 127 -5.63 13.03 -9.40
N GLU A 128 -4.98 12.75 -8.28
CA GLU A 128 -3.52 12.61 -8.15
C GLU A 128 -3.01 11.19 -8.43
N GLY A 129 -3.87 10.27 -8.89
CA GLY A 129 -3.46 8.92 -9.30
C GLY A 129 -3.52 7.87 -8.19
N LEU A 130 -4.34 8.06 -7.16
CA LEU A 130 -4.64 7.01 -6.18
C LEU A 130 -5.48 5.91 -6.83
N ASP A 131 -5.09 4.64 -6.64
CA ASP A 131 -5.82 3.48 -7.16
C ASP A 131 -6.88 2.97 -6.16
N LEU A 132 -6.59 3.06 -4.84
CA LEU A 132 -7.41 2.45 -3.81
C LEU A 132 -7.53 3.35 -2.57
N ALA A 133 -8.74 3.79 -2.26
CA ALA A 133 -9.07 4.46 -1.00
C ALA A 133 -9.43 3.44 0.09
N ILE A 134 -8.73 3.47 1.23
CA ILE A 134 -9.00 2.63 2.40
C ILE A 134 -9.67 3.49 3.46
N ILE A 135 -10.96 3.27 3.67
CA ILE A 135 -11.76 4.08 4.60
C ILE A 135 -11.70 3.47 6.01
N TYR A 136 -11.18 4.24 6.94
CA TYR A 136 -11.18 3.90 8.37
C TYR A 136 -12.46 4.38 9.03
N LEU A 137 -13.18 3.45 9.62
CA LEU A 137 -14.42 3.74 10.35
C LEU A 137 -14.11 4.20 11.80
N PRO A 138 -14.92 5.09 12.39
CA PRO A 138 -14.76 5.49 13.78
C PRO A 138 -15.23 4.38 14.74
N PRO A 139 -14.62 4.25 15.92
CA PRO A 139 -15.16 3.42 16.99
C PRO A 139 -16.41 4.08 17.64
N PRO A 140 -17.35 3.29 18.23
CA PRO A 140 -17.45 1.84 18.11
C PRO A 140 -17.75 1.44 16.66
N TYR A 141 -17.19 0.31 16.21
CA TYR A 141 -17.36 -0.16 14.83
C TYR A 141 -18.80 -0.65 14.61
N ASP A 142 -19.67 0.29 14.27
CA ASP A 142 -21.10 0.05 14.06
C ASP A 142 -21.35 -0.23 12.57
N PRO A 143 -21.88 -1.42 12.21
CA PRO A 143 -22.23 -1.73 10.82
C PRO A 143 -23.19 -0.75 10.16
N ALA A 144 -24.00 -0.02 10.95
CA ALA A 144 -24.93 0.98 10.44
C ALA A 144 -24.28 2.14 9.69
N VAL A 145 -22.94 2.30 9.77
CA VAL A 145 -22.20 3.30 8.98
C VAL A 145 -21.99 2.86 7.52
N LEU A 146 -22.12 1.58 7.22
CA LEU A 146 -21.78 1.03 5.89
C LEU A 146 -22.83 1.39 4.83
N GLU A 147 -24.12 1.35 5.17
CA GLU A 147 -25.19 1.65 4.22
C GLU A 147 -25.14 3.12 3.75
N PRO A 148 -25.14 4.14 4.64
CA PRO A 148 -24.99 5.53 4.21
C PRO A 148 -23.68 5.82 3.47
N LEU A 149 -22.60 5.13 3.81
CA LEU A 149 -21.33 5.24 3.10
C LEU A 149 -21.47 4.71 1.66
N ALA A 150 -22.04 3.50 1.49
CA ALA A 150 -22.28 2.89 0.20
C ALA A 150 -23.19 3.77 -0.69
N ASP A 151 -24.27 4.30 -0.13
CA ASP A 151 -25.18 5.21 -0.84
C ASP A 151 -24.45 6.49 -1.32
N THR A 152 -23.59 7.05 -0.47
CA THR A 152 -22.79 8.24 -0.82
C THR A 152 -21.78 7.92 -1.92
N ILE A 153 -21.14 6.77 -1.88
CA ILE A 153 -20.23 6.30 -2.94
C ILE A 153 -20.99 6.12 -4.25
N ALA A 154 -22.15 5.44 -4.22
CA ALA A 154 -22.97 5.23 -5.41
C ALA A 154 -23.44 6.56 -6.05
N ALA A 155 -23.85 7.52 -5.22
CA ALA A 155 -24.27 8.83 -5.68
C ALA A 155 -23.12 9.68 -6.24
N SER A 156 -21.88 9.42 -5.88
CA SER A 156 -20.70 10.17 -6.34
C SER A 156 -20.24 9.84 -7.76
N GLY A 157 -20.72 8.71 -8.33
CA GLY A 157 -20.26 8.20 -9.62
C GLY A 157 -18.86 7.55 -9.62
N LEU A 158 -18.21 7.41 -8.46
CA LEU A 158 -16.88 6.75 -8.35
C LEU A 158 -16.87 5.29 -8.79
N LEU A 159 -18.03 4.61 -8.69
CA LEU A 159 -18.18 3.22 -9.10
C LEU A 159 -18.68 3.05 -10.52
N SER A 160 -18.88 4.13 -11.29
CA SER A 160 -19.19 3.99 -12.71
C SER A 160 -17.99 3.36 -13.40
N SER A 161 -18.19 2.12 -13.86
CA SER A 161 -17.22 1.23 -14.47
C SER A 161 -16.30 1.95 -15.45
N LYS A 162 -15.01 1.76 -15.28
CA LYS A 162 -14.09 1.76 -16.42
C LYS A 162 -14.45 0.49 -17.22
N ASP A 163 -15.27 0.67 -18.28
CA ASP A 163 -15.39 -0.31 -19.35
C ASP A 163 -14.05 -0.51 -20.03
#